data_cdc92a61a7389461f69b3392c269490a
#
_entry.id   cdc92a61a7389461f69b3392c269490a
#
_cell.length_a   1.000
_cell.length_b   1.000
_cell.length_c   1.000
_cell.angle_alpha   90.00
_cell.angle_beta   90.00
_cell.angle_gamma   90.00
#
_symmetry.space_group_name_H-M   'P 1'
#
loop_
_entity.id
_entity.type
_entity.pdbx_description
1 polymer ?
#
loop_
_entity_poly.entity_id
_entity_poly.type
_entity_poly.pdbx_seq_one_letter_code
_entity_poly.pdbx_strand_id
1 'polypeptide(L)'
;MLIKKYLSLILLALSCSLFAQQADLNDFYLRAAYNYGFILQQHNNIGQLVNGNISGFELNYVKPTSGNKLWHYENNFPEHGIGFSYFNLDNPKQLGNLYATYFFMDIPLNKKNKPFRLYLRTCEGMAIAPVHFNRITNHKDNVISSPVNAYVNFKWYYRWDIAPWLRWEAGLNFSHASNGRSRVPNLGLNLVTFNTGFVFKIQAKQKTTLTRIDSSMKAVSKNEILVWGAVGVNEMDPPLSKEYLAQSYSATFYHNIRNTSKIGIGLDVYYNAANFQQLKQDSISSSKLQNIQVGIKIAYAYNIGRLSLPVEMGYYLYSKYTGDGIFFHRIGMRYYFKNNFVAIISLKTHWAVANYFEVGVGYRIPLKTKLKT
;
A
#
# COMPACT_ATOMS: atom_id res chain seq x y z
N MET A 1 -21.32 11.34 4.64
CA MET A 1 -21.36 10.03 5.36
C MET A 1 -21.50 8.83 4.43
N LEU A 2 -22.33 8.88 3.37
CA LEU A 2 -22.49 7.78 2.39
C LEU A 2 -21.21 7.48 1.59
N ILE A 3 -20.48 8.47 1.08
CA ILE A 3 -19.28 8.27 0.24
C ILE A 3 -18.18 7.49 0.98
N LYS A 4 -18.03 7.69 2.31
CA LYS A 4 -17.06 6.91 3.12
C LYS A 4 -17.39 5.43 3.23
N LYS A 5 -18.68 5.08 3.42
CA LYS A 5 -19.11 3.67 3.46
C LYS A 5 -18.85 2.96 2.14
N TYR A 6 -19.06 3.65 1.01
CA TYR A 6 -18.83 3.06 -0.30
C TYR A 6 -17.35 3.01 -0.67
N LEU A 7 -16.53 3.99 -0.27
CA LEU A 7 -15.09 3.97 -0.53
C LEU A 7 -14.41 2.80 0.22
N SER A 8 -14.79 2.56 1.48
CA SER A 8 -14.31 1.41 2.26
C SER A 8 -14.78 0.07 1.70
N LEU A 9 -16.04 -0.01 1.21
CA LEU A 9 -16.58 -1.20 0.55
C LEU A 9 -15.94 -1.46 -0.82
N ILE A 10 -15.64 -0.42 -1.58
CA ILE A 10 -14.94 -0.53 -2.88
C ILE A 10 -13.49 -0.97 -2.66
N LEU A 11 -12.80 -0.46 -1.63
CA LEU A 11 -11.48 -0.91 -1.20
C LEU A 11 -11.48 -2.40 -0.83
N LEU A 12 -12.49 -2.82 -0.05
CA LEU A 12 -12.65 -4.23 0.33
C LEU A 12 -13.01 -5.11 -0.88
N ALA A 13 -13.92 -4.67 -1.74
CA ALA A 13 -14.34 -5.41 -2.93
C ALA A 13 -13.22 -5.52 -3.98
N LEU A 14 -12.44 -4.46 -4.19
CA LEU A 14 -11.28 -4.48 -5.08
C LEU A 14 -10.18 -5.41 -4.52
N SER A 15 -9.93 -5.38 -3.22
CA SER A 15 -8.98 -6.30 -2.60
C SER A 15 -9.44 -7.76 -2.70
N CYS A 16 -10.72 -8.05 -2.49
CA CYS A 16 -11.26 -9.41 -2.63
C CYS A 16 -11.26 -9.92 -4.07
N SER A 17 -11.57 -9.08 -5.06
CA SER A 17 -11.58 -9.49 -6.48
C SER A 17 -10.18 -9.71 -7.06
N LEU A 18 -9.14 -9.12 -6.48
CA LEU A 18 -7.76 -9.29 -6.91
C LEU A 18 -7.24 -10.72 -6.72
N PHE A 19 -7.79 -11.47 -5.78
CA PHE A 19 -7.35 -12.83 -5.44
C PHE A 19 -8.35 -13.94 -5.75
N ALA A 20 -9.55 -13.61 -6.23
CA ALA A 20 -10.56 -14.58 -6.64
C ALA A 20 -10.27 -15.25 -7.99
N GLN A 21 -8.99 -15.61 -8.26
CA GLN A 21 -8.68 -16.56 -9.32
C GLN A 21 -8.72 -17.96 -8.74
N GLN A 22 -9.45 -18.84 -9.42
CA GLN A 22 -9.69 -20.26 -9.18
C GLN A 22 -8.65 -20.90 -8.24
N ALA A 23 -9.06 -21.13 -6.99
CA ALA A 23 -8.23 -21.74 -5.97
C ALA A 23 -8.08 -23.23 -6.31
N ASP A 24 -6.99 -23.58 -6.97
CA ASP A 24 -6.49 -24.94 -6.89
C ASP A 24 -6.24 -25.25 -5.42
N LEU A 25 -6.88 -26.29 -4.89
CA LEU A 25 -6.75 -26.76 -3.51
C LEU A 25 -5.38 -27.39 -3.26
N ASN A 26 -4.32 -26.58 -3.41
CA ASN A 26 -2.94 -26.98 -3.20
C ASN A 26 -2.53 -26.73 -1.74
N ASP A 27 -1.41 -27.30 -1.35
CA ASP A 27 -0.77 -27.05 -0.06
C ASP A 27 -0.88 -25.58 0.33
N PHE A 28 -1.25 -25.31 1.57
CA PHE A 28 -1.22 -24.00 2.17
C PHE A 28 -0.52 -24.04 3.52
N TYR A 29 -0.16 -22.89 4.04
CA TYR A 29 0.50 -22.80 5.34
C TYR A 29 -0.31 -21.88 6.26
N LEU A 30 -0.29 -22.21 7.55
CA LEU A 30 -0.76 -21.32 8.61
C LEU A 30 0.46 -20.79 9.35
N ARG A 31 0.55 -19.48 9.48
CA ARG A 31 1.61 -18.79 10.21
C ARG A 31 1.03 -18.17 11.46
N ALA A 32 1.70 -18.38 12.59
CA ALA A 32 1.44 -17.69 13.85
C ALA A 32 2.75 -17.06 14.33
N ALA A 33 2.74 -15.77 14.61
CA ALA A 33 3.94 -15.05 15.03
C ALA A 33 3.63 -14.03 16.13
N TYR A 34 4.64 -13.73 16.93
CA TYR A 34 4.64 -12.71 17.97
C TYR A 34 5.47 -11.51 17.52
N ASN A 35 4.99 -10.32 17.86
CA ASN A 35 5.63 -9.04 17.60
C ASN A 35 5.94 -8.35 18.91
N TYR A 36 7.15 -7.81 19.04
CA TYR A 36 7.54 -6.98 20.18
C TYR A 36 8.42 -5.82 19.69
N GLY A 37 8.14 -4.60 20.16
CA GLY A 37 8.87 -3.44 19.69
C GLY A 37 8.36 -2.13 20.26
N PHE A 38 8.38 -1.08 19.45
CA PHE A 38 8.06 0.27 19.90
C PHE A 38 7.33 1.08 18.81
N ILE A 39 6.70 2.17 19.24
CA ILE A 39 6.13 3.19 18.36
C ILE A 39 7.25 4.13 17.95
N LEU A 40 7.51 4.25 16.64
CA LEU A 40 8.50 5.19 16.11
C LEU A 40 7.95 6.62 16.17
N GLN A 41 8.60 7.45 16.98
CA GLN A 41 8.21 8.84 17.17
C GLN A 41 8.79 9.72 16.05
N GLN A 42 8.09 9.81 14.93
CA GLN A 42 8.51 10.65 13.79
C GLN A 42 8.29 12.15 14.02
N HIS A 43 7.51 12.53 15.05
CA HIS A 43 7.25 13.90 15.49
C HIS A 43 7.33 13.97 17.01
N ASN A 44 7.90 15.05 17.54
CA ASN A 44 8.05 15.26 18.99
C ASN A 44 6.70 15.18 19.73
N ASN A 45 5.62 15.57 19.08
CA ASN A 45 4.28 15.57 19.67
C ASN A 45 3.68 14.16 19.88
N ILE A 46 4.30 13.11 19.36
CA ILE A 46 3.87 11.72 19.56
C ILE A 46 4.41 11.18 20.89
N GLY A 47 5.54 11.71 21.38
CA GLY A 47 6.22 11.21 22.59
C GLY A 47 5.33 11.13 23.83
N GLN A 48 4.40 12.07 23.98
CA GLN A 48 3.44 12.09 25.11
C GLN A 48 2.43 10.90 25.10
N LEU A 49 2.31 10.19 23.98
CA LEU A 49 1.41 9.05 23.82
C LEU A 49 2.11 7.71 24.01
N VAL A 50 3.44 7.69 23.99
CA VAL A 50 4.25 6.48 24.10
C VAL A 50 4.59 6.21 25.56
N ASN A 51 3.94 5.21 26.14
CA ASN A 51 4.19 4.83 27.55
C ASN A 51 5.27 3.77 27.67
N GLY A 52 5.41 2.87 26.66
CA GLY A 52 6.38 1.78 26.72
C GLY A 52 6.44 1.00 25.39
N ASN A 53 6.81 -0.26 25.51
CA ASN A 53 6.95 -1.15 24.37
C ASN A 53 5.61 -1.77 23.95
N ILE A 54 5.44 -1.92 22.65
CA ILE A 54 4.26 -2.57 22.08
C ILE A 54 4.48 -4.07 21.94
N SER A 55 3.39 -4.81 22.03
CA SER A 55 3.37 -6.25 21.78
C SER A 55 2.18 -6.63 20.92
N GLY A 56 2.27 -7.76 20.23
CA GLY A 56 1.18 -8.20 19.39
C GLY A 56 1.37 -9.60 18.82
N PHE A 57 0.37 -10.07 18.12
CA PHE A 57 0.45 -11.33 17.40
C PHE A 57 -0.05 -11.19 15.96
N GLU A 58 0.35 -12.12 15.14
CA GLU A 58 0.06 -12.18 13.72
C GLU A 58 -0.39 -13.60 13.34
N LEU A 59 -1.51 -13.69 12.63
CA LEU A 59 -2.02 -14.93 12.07
C LEU A 59 -2.17 -14.78 10.56
N ASN A 60 -1.62 -15.70 9.76
CA ASN A 60 -1.70 -15.61 8.31
C ASN A 60 -2.06 -16.96 7.69
N TYR A 61 -2.93 -16.89 6.69
CA TYR A 61 -3.11 -17.92 5.69
C TYR A 61 -2.15 -17.65 4.53
N VAL A 62 -1.27 -18.58 4.21
CA VAL A 62 -0.18 -18.42 3.24
C VAL A 62 -0.35 -19.42 2.12
N LYS A 63 -0.39 -18.96 0.88
CA LYS A 63 -0.43 -19.80 -0.32
C LYS A 63 0.86 -19.65 -1.12
N PRO A 64 1.62 -20.73 -1.35
CA PRO A 64 2.78 -20.70 -2.22
C PRO A 64 2.33 -20.62 -3.69
N THR A 65 3.18 -20.03 -4.53
CA THR A 65 2.95 -20.05 -5.98
C THR A 65 3.37 -21.40 -6.58
N SER A 66 2.57 -21.88 -7.55
CA SER A 66 2.72 -23.22 -8.15
C SER A 66 3.72 -23.29 -9.30
N GLY A 67 4.21 -22.18 -9.84
CA GLY A 67 5.08 -22.17 -11.02
C GLY A 67 4.35 -22.19 -12.37
N ASN A 68 3.03 -22.12 -12.41
CA ASN A 68 2.24 -22.12 -13.66
C ASN A 68 2.16 -20.77 -14.36
N LYS A 69 2.80 -19.73 -13.84
CA LYS A 69 2.84 -18.38 -14.41
C LYS A 69 4.25 -17.85 -14.43
N LEU A 70 4.59 -17.06 -15.47
CA LEU A 70 5.93 -16.48 -15.64
C LEU A 70 6.38 -15.67 -14.42
N TRP A 71 5.50 -14.84 -13.85
CA TRP A 71 5.83 -14.01 -12.70
C TRP A 71 6.19 -14.80 -11.43
N HIS A 72 5.81 -16.09 -11.32
CA HIS A 72 6.25 -16.96 -10.22
C HIS A 72 7.77 -17.16 -10.27
N TYR A 73 8.31 -17.40 -11.46
CA TYR A 73 9.75 -17.60 -11.67
C TYR A 73 10.53 -16.29 -11.55
N GLU A 74 10.00 -15.24 -12.15
CA GLU A 74 10.62 -13.90 -12.13
C GLU A 74 10.77 -13.32 -10.73
N ASN A 75 9.92 -13.74 -9.79
CA ASN A 75 9.94 -13.33 -8.39
C ASN A 75 10.39 -14.44 -7.44
N ASN A 76 11.15 -15.42 -7.90
CA ASN A 76 11.67 -16.55 -7.09
C ASN A 76 10.60 -17.35 -6.35
N PHE A 77 9.42 -17.55 -6.95
CA PHE A 77 8.29 -18.28 -6.37
C PHE A 77 7.79 -17.61 -5.07
N PRO A 78 7.23 -16.41 -5.14
CA PRO A 78 6.71 -15.73 -3.97
C PRO A 78 5.54 -16.48 -3.35
N GLU A 79 5.31 -16.21 -2.09
CA GLU A 79 4.10 -16.64 -1.38
C GLU A 79 3.16 -15.45 -1.20
N HIS A 80 1.88 -15.68 -1.13
CA HIS A 80 0.88 -14.64 -0.92
C HIS A 80 -0.24 -15.14 -0.02
N GLY A 81 -0.99 -14.23 0.55
CA GLY A 81 -2.08 -14.62 1.42
C GLY A 81 -2.81 -13.47 2.06
N ILE A 82 -3.60 -13.83 3.07
CA ILE A 82 -4.31 -12.90 3.93
C ILE A 82 -3.79 -13.02 5.35
N GLY A 83 -3.75 -11.91 6.06
CA GLY A 83 -3.26 -11.86 7.42
C GLY A 83 -4.15 -11.03 8.33
N PHE A 84 -4.00 -11.32 9.61
CA PHE A 84 -4.54 -10.55 10.71
C PHE A 84 -3.42 -10.26 11.69
N SER A 85 -3.34 -9.00 12.17
CA SER A 85 -2.43 -8.59 13.23
C SER A 85 -3.19 -7.86 14.32
N TYR A 86 -2.81 -8.12 15.55
CA TYR A 86 -3.22 -7.39 16.73
C TYR A 86 -2.01 -6.76 17.38
N PHE A 87 -2.12 -5.50 17.80
CA PHE A 87 -1.10 -4.81 18.59
C PHE A 87 -1.71 -4.14 19.81
N ASN A 88 -1.14 -4.44 20.97
CA ASN A 88 -1.32 -3.63 22.17
C ASN A 88 -0.31 -2.48 22.11
N LEU A 89 -0.81 -1.24 22.13
CA LEU A 89 0.01 -0.02 21.96
C LEU A 89 0.50 0.56 23.29
N ASP A 90 0.32 -0.16 24.38
CA ASP A 90 0.76 0.19 25.75
C ASP A 90 0.25 1.55 26.25
N ASN A 91 -0.82 2.06 25.64
CA ASN A 91 -1.52 3.27 26.10
C ASN A 91 -3.04 3.09 25.91
N PRO A 92 -3.71 2.39 26.85
CA PRO A 92 -5.12 2.02 26.70
C PRO A 92 -6.07 3.22 26.65
N LYS A 93 -5.67 4.37 27.19
CA LYS A 93 -6.52 5.57 27.26
C LYS A 93 -6.52 6.36 25.97
N GLN A 94 -5.34 6.58 25.34
CA GLN A 94 -5.19 7.44 24.17
C GLN A 94 -5.08 6.66 22.86
N LEU A 95 -4.37 5.51 22.84
CA LEU A 95 -4.11 4.74 21.63
C LEU A 95 -4.91 3.43 21.56
N GLY A 96 -5.19 2.81 22.72
CA GLY A 96 -5.87 1.52 22.77
C GLY A 96 -5.08 0.40 22.11
N ASN A 97 -5.78 -0.35 21.27
CA ASN A 97 -5.23 -1.46 20.48
C ASN A 97 -5.45 -1.22 19.00
N LEU A 98 -4.59 -1.83 18.17
CA LEU A 98 -4.73 -1.80 16.70
C LEU A 98 -5.00 -3.21 16.19
N TYR A 99 -6.02 -3.34 15.35
CA TYR A 99 -6.40 -4.60 14.67
C TYR A 99 -6.25 -4.39 13.16
N ALA A 100 -5.44 -5.18 12.49
CA ALA A 100 -5.23 -5.05 11.07
C ALA A 100 -5.60 -6.33 10.32
N THR A 101 -6.26 -6.18 9.16
CA THR A 101 -6.46 -7.24 8.18
C THR A 101 -5.85 -6.81 6.86
N TYR A 102 -5.11 -7.70 6.20
CA TYR A 102 -4.34 -7.33 5.04
C TYR A 102 -4.11 -8.49 4.09
N PHE A 103 -3.85 -8.14 2.82
CA PHE A 103 -3.22 -9.02 1.86
C PHE A 103 -1.72 -8.82 1.91
N PHE A 104 -0.96 -9.88 1.69
CA PHE A 104 0.49 -9.78 1.66
C PHE A 104 1.10 -10.60 0.53
N MET A 105 2.33 -10.23 0.18
CA MET A 105 3.21 -10.98 -0.68
C MET A 105 4.57 -11.09 -0.04
N ASP A 106 5.06 -12.32 0.09
CA ASP A 106 6.39 -12.67 0.57
C ASP A 106 7.28 -13.00 -0.61
N ILE A 107 8.25 -12.15 -0.91
CA ILE A 107 9.17 -12.28 -2.05
C ILE A 107 10.49 -12.83 -1.54
N PRO A 108 10.91 -14.03 -1.96
CA PRO A 108 12.22 -14.56 -1.61
C PRO A 108 13.33 -13.75 -2.29
N LEU A 109 14.29 -13.27 -1.51
CA LEU A 109 15.40 -12.47 -1.99
C LEU A 109 16.62 -13.30 -2.40
N ASN A 110 16.73 -14.56 -1.93
CA ASN A 110 17.80 -15.48 -2.28
C ASN A 110 17.26 -16.74 -2.97
N LYS A 111 18.16 -17.46 -3.67
CA LYS A 111 17.83 -18.67 -4.43
C LYS A 111 17.35 -19.82 -3.52
N LYS A 112 16.48 -20.69 -4.07
CA LYS A 112 15.80 -21.78 -3.38
C LYS A 112 16.71 -22.81 -2.71
N ASN A 113 17.95 -22.95 -3.16
CA ASN A 113 18.90 -24.01 -2.73
C ASN A 113 19.70 -23.67 -1.47
N LYS A 114 19.28 -22.69 -0.69
CA LYS A 114 19.94 -22.33 0.59
C LYS A 114 19.13 -22.87 1.77
N PRO A 115 19.79 -23.33 2.84
CA PRO A 115 19.11 -23.89 4.02
C PRO A 115 18.28 -22.85 4.77
N PHE A 116 18.57 -21.58 4.55
CA PHE A 116 17.79 -20.45 5.07
C PHE A 116 17.39 -19.54 3.92
N ARG A 117 16.22 -18.97 4.00
CA ARG A 117 15.72 -18.05 3.00
C ARG A 117 15.41 -16.71 3.62
N LEU A 118 15.94 -15.65 2.96
CA LEU A 118 15.59 -14.26 3.26
C LEU A 118 14.37 -13.85 2.44
N TYR A 119 13.39 -13.26 3.08
CA TYR A 119 12.17 -12.76 2.46
C TYR A 119 11.99 -11.27 2.70
N LEU A 120 11.39 -10.62 1.71
CA LEU A 120 10.76 -9.32 1.86
C LEU A 120 9.26 -9.49 1.75
N ARG A 121 8.52 -9.11 2.79
CA ARG A 121 7.07 -8.96 2.73
C ARG A 121 6.71 -7.53 2.40
N THR A 122 5.71 -7.38 1.55
CA THR A 122 4.90 -6.18 1.44
C THR A 122 3.44 -6.54 1.71
N CYS A 123 2.73 -5.73 2.46
CA CYS A 123 1.30 -5.93 2.65
C CYS A 123 0.55 -4.60 2.65
N GLU A 124 -0.70 -4.71 2.25
CA GLU A 124 -1.65 -3.60 2.19
C GLU A 124 -3.01 -4.08 2.70
N GLY A 125 -3.67 -3.25 3.50
CA GLY A 125 -4.93 -3.61 4.11
C GLY A 125 -5.56 -2.47 4.89
N MET A 126 -6.35 -2.85 5.87
CA MET A 126 -7.07 -1.93 6.74
C MET A 126 -6.76 -2.22 8.20
N ALA A 127 -6.67 -1.15 8.98
CA ALA A 127 -6.55 -1.23 10.42
C ALA A 127 -7.78 -0.59 11.10
N ILE A 128 -8.22 -1.22 12.17
CA ILE A 128 -9.26 -0.71 13.06
C ILE A 128 -8.57 -0.23 14.34
N ALA A 129 -8.77 1.05 14.68
CA ALA A 129 -8.35 1.70 15.91
C ALA A 129 -9.60 2.13 16.69
N PRO A 130 -10.10 1.32 17.63
CA PRO A 130 -11.31 1.65 18.39
C PRO A 130 -11.14 2.92 19.22
N VAL A 131 -9.95 3.12 19.79
CA VAL A 131 -9.54 4.36 20.46
C VAL A 131 -8.84 5.22 19.42
N HIS A 132 -9.36 6.42 19.21
CA HIS A 132 -8.84 7.40 18.25
C HIS A 132 -9.18 8.82 18.76
N PHE A 133 -8.67 9.83 18.07
CA PHE A 133 -8.93 11.21 18.42
C PHE A 133 -10.43 11.50 18.61
N ASN A 134 -10.75 12.14 19.72
CA ASN A 134 -12.05 12.73 19.98
C ASN A 134 -11.84 14.07 20.69
N ARG A 135 -12.50 15.11 20.20
CA ARG A 135 -12.30 16.49 20.71
C ARG A 135 -12.59 16.64 22.21
N ILE A 136 -13.47 15.81 22.75
CA ILE A 136 -13.90 15.90 24.18
C ILE A 136 -13.19 14.84 25.01
N THR A 137 -13.22 13.57 24.58
CA THR A 137 -12.81 12.44 25.42
C THR A 137 -11.38 11.99 25.17
N ASN A 138 -10.79 12.31 23.99
CA ASN A 138 -9.43 11.88 23.62
C ASN A 138 -8.72 12.92 22.74
N HIS A 139 -8.66 14.16 23.18
CA HIS A 139 -8.06 15.28 22.44
C HIS A 139 -6.54 15.21 22.35
N LYS A 140 -5.89 14.36 23.14
CA LYS A 140 -4.43 14.17 23.13
C LYS A 140 -3.95 13.27 21.99
N ASP A 141 -4.82 12.40 21.45
CA ASP A 141 -4.45 11.55 20.33
C ASP A 141 -4.32 12.38 19.05
N ASN A 142 -3.09 12.61 18.64
CA ASN A 142 -2.76 13.33 17.40
C ASN A 142 -2.31 12.41 16.25
N VAL A 143 -2.33 11.08 16.48
CA VAL A 143 -1.83 10.07 15.55
C VAL A 143 -2.92 9.55 14.64
N ILE A 144 -4.10 9.21 15.18
CA ILE A 144 -5.22 8.63 14.45
C ILE A 144 -6.54 9.30 14.85
N SER A 145 -7.28 9.80 13.86
CA SER A 145 -8.58 10.47 14.05
C SER A 145 -9.77 9.74 13.44
N SER A 146 -9.58 8.51 13.00
CA SER A 146 -10.65 7.70 12.42
C SER A 146 -10.58 6.25 12.92
N PRO A 147 -11.74 5.59 13.11
CA PRO A 147 -11.75 4.19 13.55
C PRO A 147 -11.20 3.24 12.50
N VAL A 148 -11.31 3.61 11.20
CA VAL A 148 -10.81 2.80 10.07
C VAL A 148 -9.70 3.56 9.37
N ASN A 149 -8.56 2.88 9.19
CA ASN A 149 -7.34 3.44 8.62
C ASN A 149 -6.80 2.48 7.54
N ALA A 150 -6.01 3.00 6.62
CA ALA A 150 -5.17 2.16 5.78
C ALA A 150 -4.06 1.54 6.62
N TYR A 151 -3.65 0.34 6.27
CA TYR A 151 -2.55 -0.38 6.89
C TYR A 151 -1.58 -0.85 5.82
N VAL A 152 -0.31 -0.53 6.01
CA VAL A 152 0.79 -1.05 5.20
C VAL A 152 1.85 -1.65 6.09
N ASN A 153 2.51 -2.70 5.61
CA ASN A 153 3.53 -3.38 6.38
C ASN A 153 4.66 -3.84 5.46
N PHE A 154 5.89 -3.64 5.93
CA PHE A 154 7.11 -4.16 5.33
C PHE A 154 7.83 -5.02 6.36
N LYS A 155 8.19 -6.26 5.98
CA LYS A 155 8.87 -7.18 6.88
C LYS A 155 10.05 -7.83 6.16
N TRP A 156 11.24 -7.73 6.76
CA TRP A 156 12.43 -8.46 6.35
C TRP A 156 12.66 -9.58 7.35
N TYR A 157 12.64 -10.83 6.87
CA TYR A 157 12.73 -11.96 7.77
C TYR A 157 13.47 -13.14 7.15
N TYR A 158 14.12 -13.88 8.03
CA TYR A 158 14.69 -15.17 7.72
C TYR A 158 13.70 -16.27 8.03
N ARG A 159 13.71 -17.31 7.19
CA ARG A 159 12.95 -18.54 7.37
C ARG A 159 13.89 -19.72 7.42
N TRP A 160 13.68 -20.60 8.38
CA TRP A 160 14.37 -21.85 8.60
C TRP A 160 13.39 -23.01 8.50
N ASP A 161 13.69 -23.99 7.63
CA ASP A 161 12.93 -25.23 7.55
C ASP A 161 13.43 -26.17 8.67
N ILE A 162 12.63 -26.32 9.76
CA ILE A 162 12.93 -27.20 10.90
C ILE A 162 12.57 -28.65 10.55
N ALA A 163 11.40 -28.85 9.93
CA ALA A 163 10.87 -30.11 9.48
C ALA A 163 10.08 -29.93 8.18
N PRO A 164 9.73 -30.99 7.44
CA PRO A 164 8.95 -30.87 6.20
C PRO A 164 7.59 -30.17 6.36
N TRP A 165 7.06 -30.16 7.58
CA TRP A 165 5.77 -29.54 7.93
C TRP A 165 5.90 -28.29 8.81
N LEU A 166 7.12 -27.96 9.31
CA LEU A 166 7.34 -26.90 10.28
C LEU A 166 8.51 -26.00 9.85
N ARG A 167 8.28 -24.71 9.84
CA ARG A 167 9.28 -23.67 9.61
C ARG A 167 9.27 -22.68 10.76
N TRP A 168 10.43 -22.12 11.06
CA TRP A 168 10.59 -21.00 11.96
C TRP A 168 10.96 -19.73 11.18
N GLU A 169 10.43 -18.62 11.61
CA GLU A 169 10.72 -17.31 11.01
C GLU A 169 11.07 -16.30 12.09
N ALA A 170 12.02 -15.41 11.74
CA ALA A 170 12.35 -14.27 12.57
C ALA A 170 12.81 -13.10 11.72
N GLY A 171 12.46 -11.87 12.13
CA GLY A 171 12.84 -10.69 11.37
C GLY A 171 12.37 -9.37 11.96
N LEU A 172 12.57 -8.32 11.18
CA LEU A 172 12.16 -6.96 11.50
C LEU A 172 10.92 -6.58 10.71
N ASN A 173 10.03 -5.91 11.37
CA ASN A 173 8.72 -5.55 10.87
C ASN A 173 8.49 -4.05 11.06
N PHE A 174 8.11 -3.35 10.00
CA PHE A 174 7.65 -1.98 10.02
C PHE A 174 6.19 -1.93 9.58
N SER A 175 5.31 -1.43 10.43
CA SER A 175 3.89 -1.25 10.12
C SER A 175 3.52 0.22 10.21
N HIS A 176 2.67 0.66 9.29
CA HIS A 176 2.12 2.01 9.31
C HIS A 176 0.60 1.95 9.21
N ALA A 177 -0.09 2.71 10.06
CA ALA A 177 -1.53 2.91 9.99
C ALA A 177 -1.85 4.41 9.96
N SER A 178 -2.67 4.83 9.00
CA SER A 178 -3.15 6.20 8.89
C SER A 178 -4.41 6.29 8.03
N ASN A 179 -5.15 7.39 8.16
CA ASN A 179 -6.33 7.64 7.33
C ASN A 179 -6.00 8.48 6.07
N GLY A 180 -4.70 8.74 5.76
CA GLY A 180 -4.28 9.53 4.61
C GLY A 180 -4.78 10.96 4.62
N ARG A 181 -4.99 11.55 5.80
CA ARG A 181 -5.52 12.91 6.02
C ARG A 181 -6.99 13.09 5.61
N SER A 182 -7.75 12.00 5.46
CA SER A 182 -9.20 12.12 5.28
C SER A 182 -9.89 12.66 6.54
N ARG A 183 -9.20 12.58 7.69
CA ARG A 183 -9.52 13.22 8.96
C ARG A 183 -8.24 13.70 9.63
N VAL A 184 -8.31 14.82 10.34
CA VAL A 184 -7.21 15.34 11.17
C VAL A 184 -7.61 15.33 12.65
N PRO A 185 -6.62 15.20 13.57
CA PRO A 185 -5.18 15.01 13.34
C PRO A 185 -4.87 13.63 12.75
N ASN A 186 -3.81 13.51 11.99
CA ASN A 186 -3.37 12.25 11.40
C ASN A 186 -1.85 12.25 11.18
N LEU A 187 -1.08 12.21 12.26
CA LEU A 187 0.38 12.04 12.15
C LEU A 187 0.75 10.63 11.72
N GLY A 188 -0.18 9.68 11.84
CA GLY A 188 0.04 8.28 11.53
C GLY A 188 0.75 7.52 12.64
N LEU A 189 0.47 6.23 12.73
CA LEU A 189 1.06 5.32 13.70
C LEU A 189 2.09 4.43 13.01
N ASN A 190 3.37 4.57 13.40
CA ASN A 190 4.48 3.77 12.90
C ASN A 190 4.95 2.81 13.97
N LEU A 191 4.93 1.52 13.68
CA LEU A 191 5.33 0.46 14.59
C LEU A 191 6.57 -0.24 14.04
N VAL A 192 7.64 -0.28 14.83
CA VAL A 192 8.85 -1.06 14.54
C VAL A 192 8.91 -2.22 15.50
N THR A 193 8.86 -3.46 14.99
CA THR A 193 8.84 -4.64 15.83
C THR A 193 9.82 -5.70 15.35
N PHE A 194 10.38 -6.44 16.29
CA PHE A 194 10.92 -7.76 16.03
C PHE A 194 9.77 -8.75 15.98
N ASN A 195 9.77 -9.60 14.95
CA ASN A 195 8.75 -10.61 14.72
C ASN A 195 9.39 -11.99 14.73
N THR A 196 8.81 -12.93 15.46
CA THR A 196 9.23 -14.34 15.42
C THR A 196 8.02 -15.26 15.51
N GLY A 197 8.06 -16.39 14.81
CA GLY A 197 6.93 -17.30 14.78
C GLY A 197 7.17 -18.59 14.00
N PHE A 198 6.11 -19.38 13.92
CA PHE A 198 6.11 -20.67 13.25
C PHE A 198 5.14 -20.70 12.09
N VAL A 199 5.50 -21.48 11.08
CA VAL A 199 4.71 -21.71 9.88
C VAL A 199 4.48 -23.19 9.72
N PHE A 200 3.21 -23.59 9.76
CA PHE A 200 2.75 -24.97 9.68
C PHE A 200 2.25 -25.27 8.28
N LYS A 201 2.79 -26.29 7.64
CA LYS A 201 2.30 -26.80 6.36
C LYS A 201 1.04 -27.62 6.58
N ILE A 202 -0.04 -27.22 5.92
CA ILE A 202 -1.28 -27.99 5.87
C ILE A 202 -1.35 -28.63 4.49
N GLN A 203 -1.30 -29.95 4.44
CA GLN A 203 -1.35 -30.69 3.18
C GLN A 203 -2.77 -30.77 2.65
N ALA A 204 -2.98 -30.36 1.40
CA ALA A 204 -4.18 -30.72 0.65
C ALA A 204 -4.06 -32.17 0.15
N LYS A 205 -5.19 -32.91 0.09
CA LYS A 205 -5.22 -34.33 -0.31
C LYS A 205 -4.76 -34.60 -1.76
N GLN A 206 -4.56 -33.57 -2.59
CA GLN A 206 -4.17 -33.71 -3.99
C GLN A 206 -2.75 -33.19 -4.24
N LYS A 207 -1.86 -34.07 -4.71
CA LYS A 207 -0.53 -33.72 -5.23
C LYS A 207 -0.70 -32.94 -6.54
N THR A 208 -0.26 -31.69 -6.57
CA THR A 208 -0.20 -30.92 -7.82
C THR A 208 1.10 -31.23 -8.54
N THR A 209 1.00 -31.72 -9.75
CA THR A 209 2.14 -31.84 -10.66
C THR A 209 2.55 -30.43 -11.09
N LEU A 210 3.83 -30.08 -10.91
CA LEU A 210 4.39 -28.81 -11.40
C LEU A 210 4.19 -28.76 -12.92
N THR A 211 3.32 -27.88 -13.36
CA THR A 211 3.08 -27.68 -14.80
C THR A 211 4.26 -26.90 -15.38
N ARG A 212 4.84 -27.41 -16.46
CA ARG A 212 5.93 -26.77 -17.20
C ARG A 212 5.44 -25.42 -17.73
N ILE A 213 6.28 -24.39 -17.68
CA ILE A 213 5.97 -23.07 -18.24
C ILE A 213 5.56 -23.23 -19.69
N ASP A 214 4.42 -22.68 -20.05
CA ASP A 214 4.05 -22.46 -21.43
C ASP A 214 4.93 -21.36 -22.01
N SER A 215 5.84 -21.71 -22.92
CA SER A 215 6.75 -20.79 -23.61
C SER A 215 6.03 -19.73 -24.46
N SER A 216 4.72 -19.85 -24.62
CA SER A 216 3.86 -18.87 -25.31
C SER A 216 3.52 -17.61 -24.48
N MET A 217 4.03 -17.47 -23.26
CA MET A 217 3.80 -16.31 -22.42
C MET A 217 4.42 -15.07 -23.07
N LYS A 218 3.57 -14.25 -23.66
CA LYS A 218 3.96 -13.05 -24.42
C LYS A 218 4.73 -12.08 -23.53
N ALA A 219 5.90 -11.66 -24.03
CA ALA A 219 6.65 -10.54 -23.48
C ALA A 219 5.75 -9.30 -23.39
N VAL A 220 5.88 -8.58 -22.30
CA VAL A 220 5.19 -7.29 -22.11
C VAL A 220 5.67 -6.32 -23.17
N SER A 221 4.79 -5.47 -23.71
CA SER A 221 5.16 -4.41 -24.64
C SER A 221 6.32 -3.58 -24.07
N LYS A 222 7.35 -3.30 -24.87
CA LYS A 222 8.54 -2.57 -24.42
C LYS A 222 8.20 -1.17 -23.93
N ASN A 223 7.21 -0.52 -24.55
CA ASN A 223 6.75 0.82 -24.19
C ASN A 223 5.23 0.84 -24.04
N GLU A 224 4.73 1.64 -23.12
CA GLU A 224 3.31 1.84 -22.89
C GLU A 224 3.01 3.26 -22.41
N ILE A 225 1.82 3.75 -22.67
CA ILE A 225 1.28 4.95 -22.05
C ILE A 225 0.17 4.53 -21.08
N LEU A 226 0.19 5.06 -19.88
CA LEU A 226 -0.88 4.91 -18.90
C LEU A 226 -1.52 6.26 -18.66
N VAL A 227 -2.82 6.34 -18.96
CA VAL A 227 -3.65 7.53 -18.64
C VAL A 227 -4.66 7.12 -17.58
N TRP A 228 -4.83 7.95 -16.56
CA TRP A 228 -5.76 7.64 -15.48
C TRP A 228 -6.28 8.89 -14.77
N GLY A 229 -7.44 8.73 -14.09
CA GLY A 229 -8.02 9.70 -13.19
C GLY A 229 -8.39 9.06 -11.86
N ALA A 230 -8.28 9.82 -10.78
CA ALA A 230 -8.58 9.38 -9.44
C ALA A 230 -9.22 10.48 -8.61
N VAL A 231 -9.94 10.07 -7.57
CA VAL A 231 -10.57 10.97 -6.60
C VAL A 231 -10.16 10.58 -5.18
N GLY A 232 -10.05 11.57 -4.32
CA GLY A 232 -9.78 11.41 -2.90
C GLY A 232 -10.48 12.49 -2.09
N VAL A 233 -10.34 12.40 -0.78
CA VAL A 233 -10.83 13.42 0.15
C VAL A 233 -9.77 13.73 1.17
N ASN A 234 -9.70 15.01 1.59
CA ASN A 234 -8.90 15.44 2.72
C ASN A 234 -9.66 16.42 3.60
N GLU A 235 -9.27 16.49 4.86
CA GLU A 235 -9.77 17.42 5.83
C GLU A 235 -8.71 18.50 6.11
N MET A 236 -9.18 19.72 6.42
CA MET A 236 -8.34 20.83 6.86
C MET A 236 -8.38 20.97 8.38
N ASP A 237 -7.40 21.66 8.94
CA ASP A 237 -7.47 22.16 10.30
C ASP A 237 -8.52 23.27 10.45
N PRO A 238 -9.25 23.40 11.57
CA PRO A 238 -9.15 22.56 12.76
C PRO A 238 -9.82 21.19 12.59
N PRO A 239 -9.45 20.19 13.43
CA PRO A 239 -10.02 18.84 13.39
C PRO A 239 -11.54 18.82 13.41
N LEU A 240 -12.13 17.79 12.76
CA LEU A 240 -13.58 17.61 12.58
C LEU A 240 -14.24 18.74 11.78
N SER A 241 -13.47 19.35 10.90
CA SER A 241 -13.96 20.33 9.92
C SER A 241 -14.59 19.63 8.71
N LYS A 242 -14.79 20.38 7.65
CA LYS A 242 -15.35 19.87 6.40
C LYS A 242 -14.31 19.07 5.62
N GLU A 243 -14.76 17.96 5.03
CA GLU A 243 -13.99 17.22 4.04
C GLU A 243 -14.09 17.86 2.65
N TYR A 244 -12.97 17.89 1.95
CA TYR A 244 -12.83 18.48 0.65
C TYR A 244 -12.45 17.45 -0.40
N LEU A 245 -13.06 17.54 -1.57
CA LEU A 245 -12.75 16.68 -2.71
C LEU A 245 -11.38 17.03 -3.30
N ALA A 246 -10.58 16.01 -3.55
CA ALA A 246 -9.36 16.09 -4.34
C ALA A 246 -9.50 15.23 -5.61
N GLN A 247 -8.92 15.69 -6.70
CA GLN A 247 -8.93 15.01 -8.00
C GLN A 247 -7.52 15.01 -8.57
N SER A 248 -7.15 13.88 -9.17
CA SER A 248 -5.85 13.68 -9.82
C SER A 248 -6.06 13.10 -11.21
N TYR A 249 -5.34 13.67 -12.19
CA TYR A 249 -5.31 13.17 -13.55
C TYR A 249 -3.85 13.01 -13.97
N SER A 250 -3.53 11.93 -14.66
CA SER A 250 -2.15 11.58 -14.99
C SER A 250 -2.02 10.94 -16.35
N ALA A 251 -0.96 11.32 -17.06
CA ALA A 251 -0.49 10.62 -18.25
C ALA A 251 0.99 10.30 -18.08
N THR A 252 1.35 9.01 -18.16
CA THR A 252 2.73 8.55 -17.94
C THR A 252 3.17 7.64 -19.07
N PHE A 253 4.29 7.98 -19.71
CA PHE A 253 5.00 7.09 -20.62
C PHE A 253 5.90 6.18 -19.78
N TYR A 254 5.77 4.86 -19.96
CA TYR A 254 6.59 3.84 -19.31
C TYR A 254 7.44 3.08 -20.33
N HIS A 255 8.69 2.84 -19.95
CA HIS A 255 9.60 1.89 -20.60
C HIS A 255 9.80 0.68 -19.69
N ASN A 256 9.44 -0.51 -20.14
CA ASN A 256 9.63 -1.76 -19.44
C ASN A 256 11.10 -2.20 -19.54
N ILE A 257 11.86 -2.08 -18.45
CA ILE A 257 13.26 -2.53 -18.35
C ILE A 257 13.30 -4.06 -18.34
N ARG A 258 12.37 -4.64 -17.56
CA ARG A 258 12.12 -6.08 -17.41
C ARG A 258 10.61 -6.30 -17.29
N ASN A 259 10.15 -7.54 -17.36
CA ASN A 259 8.75 -7.84 -17.07
C ASN A 259 8.35 -7.43 -15.64
N THR A 260 9.31 -7.46 -14.71
CA THR A 260 9.12 -7.13 -13.30
C THR A 260 9.35 -5.65 -12.96
N SER A 261 9.85 -4.83 -13.91
CA SER A 261 10.16 -3.43 -13.59
C SER A 261 10.05 -2.50 -14.79
N LYS A 262 9.54 -1.31 -14.55
CA LYS A 262 9.44 -0.25 -15.54
C LYS A 262 9.76 1.11 -14.93
N ILE A 263 10.30 2.00 -15.76
CA ILE A 263 10.52 3.40 -15.45
C ILE A 263 9.65 4.26 -16.36
N GLY A 264 9.30 5.43 -15.89
CA GLY A 264 8.45 6.33 -16.66
C GLY A 264 8.68 7.79 -16.35
N ILE A 265 8.18 8.60 -17.27
CA ILE A 265 8.08 10.05 -17.11
C ILE A 265 6.65 10.46 -17.44
N GLY A 266 6.09 11.46 -16.74
CA GLY A 266 4.69 11.80 -16.92
C GLY A 266 4.34 13.21 -16.48
N LEU A 267 3.11 13.58 -16.80
CA LEU A 267 2.47 14.82 -16.39
C LEU A 267 1.27 14.50 -15.51
N ASP A 268 1.11 15.30 -14.47
CA ASP A 268 0.00 15.22 -13.54
C ASP A 268 -0.71 16.56 -13.46
N VAL A 269 -2.04 16.50 -13.33
CA VAL A 269 -2.90 17.65 -13.04
C VAL A 269 -3.71 17.31 -11.81
N TYR A 270 -3.74 18.25 -10.85
CA TYR A 270 -4.45 18.10 -9.60
C TYR A 270 -5.42 19.24 -9.37
N TYR A 271 -6.53 18.91 -8.74
CA TYR A 271 -7.43 19.88 -8.13
C TYR A 271 -7.71 19.44 -6.70
N ASN A 272 -7.43 20.30 -5.72
CA ASN A 272 -7.73 20.05 -4.32
C ASN A 272 -8.56 21.19 -3.75
N ALA A 273 -9.82 20.91 -3.44
CA ALA A 273 -10.73 21.92 -2.92
C ALA A 273 -10.31 22.45 -1.53
N ALA A 274 -9.53 21.68 -0.75
CA ALA A 274 -8.95 22.17 0.50
C ALA A 274 -7.94 23.28 0.26
N ASN A 275 -7.06 23.14 -0.74
CA ASN A 275 -6.08 24.16 -1.07
C ASN A 275 -6.75 25.49 -1.48
N PHE A 276 -7.87 25.39 -2.21
CA PHE A 276 -8.65 26.59 -2.57
C PHE A 276 -9.23 27.29 -1.33
N GLN A 277 -9.72 26.50 -0.38
CA GLN A 277 -10.25 27.06 0.87
C GLN A 277 -9.14 27.66 1.74
N GLN A 278 -7.95 27.05 1.77
CA GLN A 278 -6.80 27.57 2.47
C GLN A 278 -6.35 28.91 1.89
N LEU A 279 -6.26 29.04 0.56
CA LEU A 279 -5.95 30.33 -0.09
C LEU A 279 -6.94 31.43 0.29
N LYS A 280 -8.22 31.10 0.45
CA LYS A 280 -9.22 32.07 0.93
C LYS A 280 -8.99 32.48 2.38
N GLN A 281 -8.67 31.54 3.26
CA GLN A 281 -8.35 31.81 4.67
C GLN A 281 -7.11 32.70 4.79
N ASP A 282 -6.13 32.49 3.93
CA ASP A 282 -4.89 33.26 3.86
C ASP A 282 -5.08 34.60 3.14
N SER A 283 -6.34 35.00 2.82
CA SER A 283 -6.68 36.23 2.09
C SER A 283 -6.04 36.35 0.70
N ILE A 284 -5.64 35.22 0.11
CA ILE A 284 -5.07 35.16 -1.24
C ILE A 284 -6.22 35.03 -2.25
N SER A 285 -6.47 36.10 -3.03
CA SER A 285 -7.48 36.04 -4.08
C SER A 285 -7.16 35.01 -5.13
N SER A 286 -8.08 34.05 -5.35
CA SER A 286 -7.94 33.06 -6.39
C SER A 286 -9.30 32.61 -6.93
N SER A 287 -9.33 32.21 -8.20
CA SER A 287 -10.45 31.49 -8.80
C SER A 287 -10.28 29.97 -8.62
N LYS A 288 -11.36 29.21 -8.81
CA LYS A 288 -11.28 27.73 -8.80
C LYS A 288 -10.29 27.20 -9.84
N LEU A 289 -10.20 27.81 -11.02
CA LEU A 289 -9.26 27.41 -12.07
C LEU A 289 -7.80 27.67 -11.68
N GLN A 290 -7.52 28.75 -10.96
CA GLN A 290 -6.17 29.05 -10.49
C GLN A 290 -5.67 28.09 -9.41
N ASN A 291 -6.57 27.30 -8.82
CA ASN A 291 -6.22 26.28 -7.85
C ASN A 291 -5.81 24.92 -8.48
N ILE A 292 -5.74 24.82 -9.79
CA ILE A 292 -5.16 23.68 -10.46
C ILE A 292 -3.66 23.68 -10.20
N GLN A 293 -3.12 22.48 -9.88
CA GLN A 293 -1.68 22.26 -9.79
C GLN A 293 -1.27 21.40 -11.00
N VAL A 294 -0.17 21.73 -11.64
CA VAL A 294 0.39 20.97 -12.77
C VAL A 294 1.81 20.54 -12.40
N GLY A 295 2.13 19.29 -12.61
CA GLY A 295 3.45 18.75 -12.29
C GLY A 295 3.99 17.80 -13.33
N ILE A 296 5.32 17.70 -13.37
CA ILE A 296 6.06 16.69 -14.10
C ILE A 296 6.58 15.66 -13.10
N LYS A 297 6.66 14.39 -13.50
CA LYS A 297 7.14 13.33 -12.61
C LYS A 297 8.02 12.31 -13.29
N ILE A 298 8.84 11.66 -12.47
CA ILE A 298 9.47 10.37 -12.75
C ILE A 298 8.74 9.28 -11.98
N ALA A 299 8.73 8.09 -12.54
CA ALA A 299 8.03 6.94 -11.98
C ALA A 299 8.90 5.69 -12.09
N TYR A 300 8.91 4.89 -11.04
CA TYR A 300 9.36 3.50 -11.06
C TYR A 300 8.20 2.63 -10.65
N ALA A 301 8.03 1.47 -11.29
CA ALA A 301 7.02 0.52 -10.86
C ALA A 301 7.57 -0.91 -10.88
N TYR A 302 7.37 -1.61 -9.77
CA TYR A 302 7.67 -3.03 -9.66
C TYR A 302 6.42 -3.85 -9.98
N ASN A 303 6.53 -4.80 -10.90
CA ASN A 303 5.40 -5.58 -11.40
C ASN A 303 5.46 -7.02 -10.90
N ILE A 304 4.33 -7.50 -10.38
CA ILE A 304 4.15 -8.87 -9.92
C ILE A 304 2.92 -9.44 -10.63
N GLY A 305 3.14 -9.99 -11.81
CA GLY A 305 2.05 -10.41 -12.68
C GLY A 305 1.21 -9.20 -13.15
N ARG A 306 -0.04 -9.13 -12.69
CA ARG A 306 -0.95 -8.02 -12.99
C ARG A 306 -0.94 -6.91 -11.95
N LEU A 307 -0.31 -7.15 -10.82
CA LEU A 307 -0.13 -6.15 -9.79
C LEU A 307 1.11 -5.32 -10.10
N SER A 308 1.04 -4.01 -9.91
CA SER A 308 2.15 -3.09 -10.05
C SER A 308 2.20 -2.17 -8.85
N LEU A 309 3.38 -2.01 -8.28
CA LEU A 309 3.65 -1.16 -7.12
C LEU A 309 4.45 0.06 -7.60
N PRO A 310 3.78 1.18 -7.92
CA PRO A 310 4.44 2.39 -8.37
C PRO A 310 4.99 3.19 -7.19
N VAL A 311 6.15 3.80 -7.43
CA VAL A 311 6.73 4.89 -6.64
C VAL A 311 7.00 6.03 -7.60
N GLU A 312 6.42 7.18 -7.33
CA GLU A 312 6.51 8.35 -8.19
C GLU A 312 7.01 9.56 -7.40
N MET A 313 7.83 10.36 -8.02
CA MET A 313 8.30 11.64 -7.50
C MET A 313 8.13 12.71 -8.57
N GLY A 314 7.55 13.84 -8.20
CA GLY A 314 7.30 14.92 -9.14
C GLY A 314 7.57 16.30 -8.57
N TYR A 315 7.64 17.24 -9.50
CA TYR A 315 7.86 18.66 -9.26
C TYR A 315 6.68 19.45 -9.83
N TYR A 316 6.15 20.43 -9.07
CA TYR A 316 5.09 21.31 -9.55
C TYR A 316 5.65 22.37 -10.51
N LEU A 317 5.19 22.31 -11.74
CA LEU A 317 5.42 23.36 -12.75
C LEU A 317 4.54 24.58 -12.48
N TYR A 318 3.35 24.34 -11.95
CA TYR A 318 2.42 25.37 -11.55
C TYR A 318 1.66 24.94 -10.29
N SER A 319 1.71 25.78 -9.28
CA SER A 319 0.88 25.68 -8.06
C SER A 319 0.74 27.05 -7.44
N LYS A 320 -0.48 27.55 -7.31
CA LYS A 320 -0.75 28.79 -6.58
C LYS A 320 -0.67 28.58 -5.07
N TYR A 321 -1.06 27.37 -4.61
CA TYR A 321 -0.89 26.97 -3.21
C TYR A 321 0.52 26.43 -3.00
N THR A 322 1.28 27.11 -2.14
CA THR A 322 2.69 26.79 -1.88
C THR A 322 2.93 26.03 -0.57
N GLY A 323 1.89 25.87 0.25
CA GLY A 323 1.97 25.23 1.56
C GLY A 323 2.42 23.76 1.52
N ASP A 324 2.22 23.08 0.38
CA ASP A 324 2.68 21.69 0.15
C ASP A 324 4.16 21.62 -0.30
N GLY A 325 4.82 22.75 -0.57
CA GLY A 325 6.14 22.81 -1.19
C GLY A 325 6.11 22.56 -2.70
N ILE A 326 7.31 22.32 -3.28
CA ILE A 326 7.49 22.21 -4.72
C ILE A 326 7.53 20.76 -5.23
N PHE A 327 7.70 19.79 -4.35
CA PHE A 327 7.77 18.36 -4.68
C PHE A 327 6.55 17.61 -4.17
N PHE A 328 6.13 16.62 -4.94
CA PHE A 328 5.12 15.65 -4.52
C PHE A 328 5.62 14.22 -4.74
N HIS A 329 5.08 13.31 -3.98
CA HIS A 329 5.35 11.88 -4.10
C HIS A 329 4.02 11.14 -4.21
N ARG A 330 4.05 9.98 -4.84
CA ARG A 330 2.92 9.05 -4.87
C ARG A 330 3.43 7.63 -4.74
N ILE A 331 2.83 6.90 -3.83
CA ILE A 331 3.02 5.45 -3.68
C ILE A 331 1.65 4.78 -3.76
N GLY A 332 1.60 3.53 -4.19
CA GLY A 332 0.32 2.83 -4.24
C GLY A 332 0.39 1.50 -4.96
N MET A 333 -0.78 1.07 -5.39
CA MET A 333 -0.99 -0.19 -6.06
C MET A 333 -1.84 0.02 -7.31
N ARG A 334 -1.50 -0.69 -8.38
CA ARG A 334 -2.24 -0.73 -9.65
C ARG A 334 -2.50 -2.16 -10.05
N TYR A 335 -3.72 -2.44 -10.46
CA TYR A 335 -4.07 -3.75 -11.00
C TYR A 335 -4.49 -3.66 -12.45
N TYR A 336 -3.79 -4.38 -13.32
CA TYR A 336 -3.99 -4.40 -14.77
C TYR A 336 -4.94 -5.52 -15.18
N PHE A 337 -6.13 -5.16 -15.67
CA PHE A 337 -7.09 -6.10 -16.22
C PHE A 337 -6.68 -6.59 -17.62
N LYS A 338 -7.28 -7.66 -18.10
CA LYS A 338 -6.97 -8.23 -19.44
C LYS A 338 -7.31 -7.26 -20.59
N ASN A 339 -8.30 -6.41 -20.41
CA ASN A 339 -8.79 -5.41 -21.37
C ASN A 339 -8.06 -4.06 -21.28
N ASN A 340 -6.87 -4.02 -20.68
CA ASN A 340 -6.03 -2.84 -20.46
C ASN A 340 -6.60 -1.78 -19.50
N PHE A 341 -7.77 -1.96 -18.92
CA PHE A 341 -8.17 -1.12 -17.80
C PHE A 341 -7.25 -1.34 -16.60
N VAL A 342 -7.12 -0.31 -15.78
CA VAL A 342 -6.26 -0.33 -14.60
C VAL A 342 -7.05 0.22 -13.42
N ALA A 343 -7.17 -0.55 -12.35
CA ALA A 343 -7.63 -0.03 -11.07
C ALA A 343 -6.43 0.55 -10.31
N ILE A 344 -6.64 1.65 -9.61
CA ILE A 344 -5.58 2.43 -8.95
C ILE A 344 -6.02 2.76 -7.54
N ILE A 345 -5.13 2.51 -6.61
CA ILE A 345 -5.19 3.00 -5.23
C ILE A 345 -3.84 3.60 -4.94
N SER A 346 -3.79 4.85 -4.51
CA SER A 346 -2.53 5.50 -4.18
C SER A 346 -2.68 6.52 -3.06
N LEU A 347 -1.56 6.86 -2.45
CA LEU A 347 -1.41 7.94 -1.50
C LEU A 347 -0.53 9.01 -2.13
N LYS A 348 -1.07 10.20 -2.28
CA LYS A 348 -0.30 11.40 -2.62
C LYS A 348 0.27 11.99 -1.34
N THR A 349 1.55 12.33 -1.36
CA THR A 349 2.26 12.88 -0.20
C THR A 349 3.16 14.04 -0.60
N HIS A 350 3.53 14.85 0.40
CA HIS A 350 4.59 15.83 0.30
C HIS A 350 5.63 15.47 1.37
N TRP A 351 6.73 14.86 0.93
CA TRP A 351 7.70 14.17 1.79
C TRP A 351 6.97 13.11 2.66
N ALA A 352 7.13 13.13 3.94
CA ALA A 352 6.48 12.17 4.85
C ALA A 352 5.04 12.56 5.24
N VAL A 353 4.49 13.68 4.74
CA VAL A 353 3.16 14.17 5.10
C VAL A 353 2.14 13.70 4.07
N ALA A 354 1.15 12.94 4.49
CA ALA A 354 0.04 12.52 3.64
C ALA A 354 -0.80 13.73 3.19
N ASN A 355 -1.14 13.77 1.90
CA ASN A 355 -2.06 14.78 1.36
C ASN A 355 -3.48 14.18 1.25
N TYR A 356 -3.64 13.07 0.54
CA TYR A 356 -4.87 12.30 0.47
C TYR A 356 -4.66 10.92 -0.13
N PHE A 357 -5.48 9.95 0.29
CA PHE A 357 -5.69 8.72 -0.45
C PHE A 357 -6.56 8.98 -1.67
N GLU A 358 -6.22 8.34 -2.78
CA GLU A 358 -6.96 8.43 -4.03
C GLU A 358 -7.29 7.04 -4.59
N VAL A 359 -8.49 6.91 -5.14
CA VAL A 359 -8.96 5.71 -5.84
C VAL A 359 -9.35 6.12 -7.24
N GLY A 360 -8.91 5.36 -8.22
CA GLY A 360 -9.10 5.74 -9.60
C GLY A 360 -9.10 4.58 -10.58
N VAL A 361 -9.33 4.96 -11.82
CA VAL A 361 -9.31 4.06 -12.96
C VAL A 361 -8.44 4.65 -14.06
N GLY A 362 -7.80 3.78 -14.82
CA GLY A 362 -6.96 4.17 -15.93
C GLY A 362 -7.06 3.21 -17.10
N TYR A 363 -6.38 3.57 -18.16
CA TYR A 363 -6.26 2.76 -19.35
C TYR A 363 -4.81 2.71 -19.82
N ARG A 364 -4.31 1.50 -20.04
CA ARG A 364 -2.98 1.23 -20.57
C ARG A 364 -3.04 1.13 -22.08
N ILE A 365 -2.20 1.87 -22.77
CA ILE A 365 -2.03 1.87 -24.22
C ILE A 365 -0.67 1.24 -24.51
N PRO A 366 -0.59 -0.06 -24.86
CA PRO A 366 0.67 -0.68 -25.25
C PRO A 366 1.13 -0.11 -26.61
N LEU A 367 2.39 0.33 -26.67
CA LEU A 367 2.97 0.84 -27.90
C LEU A 367 3.66 -0.30 -28.66
N LYS A 368 3.24 -0.54 -29.92
CA LYS A 368 3.84 -1.55 -30.77
C LYS A 368 5.28 -1.16 -31.08
N THR A 369 6.25 -1.98 -30.72
CA THR A 369 7.63 -1.84 -31.23
C THR A 369 7.60 -2.31 -32.68
N LYS A 370 7.87 -1.43 -33.67
CA LYS A 370 8.16 -1.87 -35.03
C LYS A 370 9.37 -2.80 -34.95
N LEU A 371 9.21 -4.06 -35.28
CA LEU A 371 10.34 -4.92 -35.56
C LEU A 371 11.12 -4.25 -36.71
N LYS A 372 12.36 -3.87 -36.49
CA LYS A 372 13.26 -3.57 -37.61
C LYS A 372 13.45 -4.89 -38.38
N THR A 373 12.79 -4.98 -39.53
CA THR A 373 13.09 -5.98 -40.57
C THR A 373 14.50 -5.80 -41.04
#